data_51beb4c7b62a715f9fd37df52629f383
#
_entry.id   51beb4c7b62a715f9fd37df52629f383
#
_cell.length_a   1.000
_cell.length_b   1.000
_cell.length_c   1.000
_cell.angle_alpha   90.00
_cell.angle_beta   90.00
_cell.angle_gamma   90.00
#
_symmetry.space_group_name_H-M   'P 1'
#
loop_
_entity.id
_entity.type
_entity.pdbx_description
1 polymer ?
#
loop_
_entity_poly.entity_id
_entity_poly.type
_entity_poly.pdbx_seq_one_letter_code
_entity_poly.pdbx_strand_id
1 'polypeptide(L)'
;KQTVLEAFAPDEKMNVYQRGIRRRLAPMLNGNRQRLAFCHAVLFSLPGVPIMRYGDEIGMGDDLALEERYAVRTPMQWAGSAGGGFSAADPDTFVAPMIDRGPFRYQKVNVADSLLHRHSLLHRIMDIANTRSEFPEIAVAPFRIISTDRQAILAICYDNHERSVITFLNFSEKALRFT
;
A
#
# COMPACT_ATOMS: atom_id res chain seq x y z
N LYS A 1 -15.71 -12.90 -2.46
CA LYS A 1 -14.87 -13.09 -1.27
C LYS A 1 -13.91 -14.26 -1.46
N GLN A 2 -14.39 -15.41 -1.88
CA GLN A 2 -13.57 -16.61 -2.08
C GLN A 2 -12.46 -16.41 -3.12
N THR A 3 -12.75 -15.81 -4.27
CA THR A 3 -11.78 -15.48 -5.32
C THR A 3 -10.62 -14.61 -4.82
N VAL A 4 -10.90 -13.66 -3.91
CA VAL A 4 -9.87 -12.79 -3.31
C VAL A 4 -9.00 -13.57 -2.33
N LEU A 5 -9.57 -14.47 -1.53
CA LEU A 5 -8.81 -15.33 -0.63
C LEU A 5 -7.91 -16.29 -1.40
N GLU A 6 -8.42 -16.92 -2.44
CA GLU A 6 -7.65 -17.82 -3.32
C GLU A 6 -6.48 -17.11 -4.00
N ALA A 7 -6.68 -15.85 -4.42
CA ALA A 7 -5.65 -15.07 -5.09
C ALA A 7 -4.57 -14.52 -4.15
N PHE A 8 -4.94 -14.07 -2.94
CA PHE A 8 -4.05 -13.31 -2.06
C PHE A 8 -3.72 -13.98 -0.72
N ALA A 9 -4.46 -15.02 -0.36
CA ALA A 9 -4.27 -15.77 0.87
C ALA A 9 -4.63 -17.25 0.69
N PRO A 10 -3.99 -17.96 -0.26
CA PRO A 10 -4.32 -19.36 -0.58
C PRO A 10 -3.97 -20.34 0.55
N ASP A 11 -3.01 -20.00 1.41
CA ASP A 11 -2.62 -20.79 2.57
C ASP A 11 -3.47 -20.40 3.79
N GLU A 12 -3.86 -21.36 4.60
CA GLU A 12 -4.61 -21.15 5.83
C GLU A 12 -3.86 -20.19 6.79
N LYS A 13 -2.54 -20.27 6.85
CA LYS A 13 -1.70 -19.36 7.61
C LYS A 13 -1.80 -17.89 7.17
N MET A 14 -2.30 -17.64 5.99
CA MET A 14 -2.53 -16.28 5.47
C MET A 14 -3.89 -15.72 5.85
N ASN A 15 -4.72 -16.51 6.53
CA ASN A 15 -6.06 -16.15 6.96
C ASN A 15 -6.11 -15.91 8.47
N VAL A 16 -6.99 -15.01 8.91
CA VAL A 16 -7.29 -14.77 10.31
C VAL A 16 -8.77 -14.97 10.56
N TYR A 17 -9.10 -15.84 11.53
CA TYR A 17 -10.48 -16.14 11.94
C TYR A 17 -11.41 -16.52 10.77
N GLN A 18 -10.90 -17.08 9.67
CA GLN A 18 -11.66 -17.38 8.44
C GLN A 18 -12.45 -16.19 7.86
N ARG A 19 -12.16 -14.97 8.31
CA ARG A 19 -12.88 -13.74 7.96
C ARG A 19 -12.05 -12.71 7.22
N GLY A 20 -10.74 -12.78 7.34
CA GLY A 20 -9.84 -11.77 6.79
C GLY A 20 -8.50 -12.32 6.34
N ILE A 21 -7.79 -11.51 5.58
CA ILE A 21 -6.43 -11.75 5.12
C ILE A 21 -5.48 -11.16 6.14
N ARG A 22 -4.54 -11.98 6.65
CA ARG A 22 -3.46 -11.51 7.51
C ARG A 22 -2.15 -11.37 6.74
N ARG A 23 -2.21 -10.63 5.65
CA ARG A 23 -1.09 -10.31 4.78
C ARG A 23 -0.92 -8.80 4.68
N ARG A 24 0.29 -8.36 4.42
CA ARG A 24 0.56 -7.00 3.96
C ARG A 24 0.42 -6.91 2.44
N LEU A 25 0.18 -5.71 1.93
CA LEU A 25 -0.03 -5.47 0.50
C LEU A 25 1.20 -5.90 -0.33
N ALA A 26 2.41 -5.64 0.15
CA ALA A 26 3.62 -5.94 -0.60
C ALA A 26 3.83 -7.44 -0.87
N PRO A 27 3.71 -8.36 0.10
CA PRO A 27 3.75 -9.80 -0.19
C PRO A 27 2.59 -10.27 -1.08
N MET A 28 1.39 -9.72 -0.94
CA MET A 28 0.25 -10.08 -1.80
C MET A 28 0.50 -9.75 -3.28
N LEU A 29 1.30 -8.72 -3.55
CA LEU A 29 1.66 -8.27 -4.89
C LEU A 29 3.10 -8.68 -5.29
N ASN A 30 3.71 -9.63 -4.57
CA ASN A 30 5.07 -10.12 -4.82
C ASN A 30 6.12 -9.00 -4.87
N GLY A 31 5.94 -7.93 -4.10
CA GLY A 31 6.82 -6.77 -4.07
C GLY A 31 6.84 -5.93 -5.36
N ASN A 32 5.87 -6.11 -6.25
CA ASN A 32 5.80 -5.36 -7.50
C ASN A 32 5.51 -3.88 -7.20
N ARG A 33 6.54 -3.03 -7.32
CA ARG A 33 6.48 -1.60 -6.98
C ARG A 33 5.43 -0.82 -7.79
N GLN A 34 5.23 -1.16 -9.06
CA GLN A 34 4.24 -0.47 -9.90
C GLN A 34 2.81 -0.78 -9.43
N ARG A 35 2.52 -2.05 -9.15
CA ARG A 35 1.22 -2.46 -8.62
C ARG A 35 0.97 -1.90 -7.22
N LEU A 36 2.00 -1.86 -6.36
CA LEU A 36 1.92 -1.23 -5.04
C LEU A 36 1.59 0.26 -5.15
N ALA A 37 2.34 1.00 -5.98
CA ALA A 37 2.08 2.41 -6.20
C ALA A 37 0.66 2.64 -6.77
N PHE A 38 0.21 1.79 -7.70
CA PHE A 38 -1.13 1.87 -8.25
C PHE A 38 -2.22 1.63 -7.19
N CYS A 39 -2.06 0.63 -6.30
CA CYS A 39 -3.00 0.41 -5.20
C CYS A 39 -3.11 1.65 -4.29
N HIS A 40 -1.99 2.31 -4.00
CA HIS A 40 -2.02 3.56 -3.23
C HIS A 40 -2.63 4.71 -4.03
N ALA A 41 -2.36 4.81 -5.34
CA ALA A 41 -3.04 5.79 -6.19
C ALA A 41 -4.56 5.59 -6.18
N VAL A 42 -5.04 4.34 -6.23
CA VAL A 42 -6.47 4.03 -6.07
C VAL A 42 -6.97 4.53 -4.71
N LEU A 43 -6.30 4.14 -3.61
CA LEU A 43 -6.70 4.55 -2.25
C LEU A 43 -6.79 6.08 -2.10
N PHE A 44 -5.78 6.79 -2.61
CA PHE A 44 -5.72 8.25 -2.53
C PHE A 44 -6.64 8.97 -3.51
N SER A 45 -7.18 8.27 -4.50
CA SER A 45 -8.17 8.81 -5.45
C SER A 45 -9.61 8.58 -5.02
N LEU A 46 -9.87 7.82 -3.96
CA LEU A 46 -11.23 7.60 -3.46
C LEU A 46 -11.70 8.75 -2.57
N PRO A 47 -13.02 9.00 -2.48
CA PRO A 47 -13.58 10.02 -1.60
C PRO A 47 -13.34 9.67 -0.12
N GLY A 48 -13.29 10.69 0.73
CA GLY A 48 -13.07 10.53 2.18
C GLY A 48 -11.59 10.61 2.57
N VAL A 49 -11.22 10.02 3.70
CA VAL A 49 -9.87 10.07 4.27
C VAL A 49 -9.14 8.76 3.98
N PRO A 50 -8.01 8.79 3.25
CA PRO A 50 -7.21 7.60 3.04
C PRO A 50 -6.51 7.19 4.34
N ILE A 51 -6.65 5.93 4.72
CA ILE A 51 -5.94 5.36 5.87
C ILE A 51 -4.89 4.39 5.35
N MET A 52 -3.64 4.74 5.56
CA MET A 52 -2.49 3.91 5.20
C MET A 52 -1.86 3.32 6.46
N ARG A 53 -1.44 2.07 6.39
CA ARG A 53 -0.76 1.41 7.49
C ARG A 53 0.73 1.73 7.41
N TYR A 54 1.38 1.96 8.58
CA TYR A 54 2.83 2.16 8.65
C TYR A 54 3.58 1.01 7.96
N GLY A 55 4.62 1.36 7.21
CA GLY A 55 5.46 0.43 6.47
C GLY A 55 4.93 0.02 5.10
N ASP A 56 3.66 0.28 4.77
CA ASP A 56 3.15 0.04 3.42
C ASP A 56 3.79 1.00 2.41
N GLU A 57 4.17 2.21 2.85
CA GLU A 57 4.87 3.22 2.07
C GLU A 57 6.27 2.79 1.60
N ILE A 58 6.90 1.87 2.30
CA ILE A 58 8.18 1.28 1.88
C ILE A 58 8.04 -0.15 1.34
N GLY A 59 6.83 -0.70 1.37
CA GLY A 59 6.56 -2.08 0.94
C GLY A 59 7.02 -3.13 1.94
N MET A 60 6.83 -2.90 3.25
CA MET A 60 7.10 -3.91 4.28
C MET A 60 6.34 -5.21 4.05
N GLY A 61 6.97 -6.32 4.42
CA GLY A 61 6.37 -7.64 4.41
C GLY A 61 5.57 -8.00 5.64
N ASP A 62 5.18 -9.25 5.69
CA ASP A 62 4.58 -9.91 6.84
C ASP A 62 5.46 -11.05 7.35
N ASP A 63 5.28 -11.46 8.61
CA ASP A 63 5.88 -12.65 9.19
C ASP A 63 4.79 -13.64 9.60
N LEU A 64 4.50 -14.58 8.72
CA LEU A 64 3.44 -15.57 8.93
C LEU A 64 3.76 -16.63 10.01
N ALA A 65 4.98 -16.64 10.56
CA ALA A 65 5.33 -17.46 11.71
C ALA A 65 4.70 -16.93 13.01
N LEU A 66 4.41 -15.63 13.05
CA LEU A 66 3.73 -15.01 14.19
C LEU A 66 2.23 -15.33 14.16
N GLU A 67 1.63 -15.41 15.34
CA GLU A 67 0.21 -15.72 15.47
C GLU A 67 -0.69 -14.56 15.07
N GLU A 68 -1.88 -14.87 14.60
CA GLU A 68 -2.97 -13.94 14.34
C GLU A 68 -2.53 -12.64 13.62
N ARG A 69 -2.87 -11.49 14.22
CA ARG A 69 -2.58 -10.15 13.67
C ARG A 69 -1.11 -9.74 13.85
N TYR A 70 -0.36 -10.43 14.70
CA TYR A 70 1.05 -10.12 14.91
C TYR A 70 1.87 -10.30 13.64
N ALA A 71 1.48 -11.23 12.76
CA ALA A 71 2.10 -11.44 11.46
C ALA A 71 2.29 -10.15 10.64
N VAL A 72 1.39 -9.19 10.79
CA VAL A 72 1.41 -7.92 10.06
C VAL A 72 1.73 -6.71 10.95
N ARG A 73 2.12 -6.93 12.22
CA ARG A 73 2.42 -5.88 13.22
C ARG A 73 3.86 -5.90 13.69
N THR A 74 4.77 -6.33 12.85
CA THR A 74 6.21 -6.30 13.11
C THR A 74 6.70 -4.85 13.24
N PRO A 75 7.80 -4.61 13.96
CA PRO A 75 8.36 -3.26 14.11
C PRO A 75 8.67 -2.59 12.77
N MET A 76 8.58 -1.25 12.73
CA MET A 76 8.90 -0.46 11.54
C MET A 76 10.37 -0.62 11.15
N GLN A 77 10.63 -0.78 9.87
CA GLN A 77 11.96 -0.96 9.30
C GLN A 77 12.56 0.39 8.89
N TRP A 78 13.26 1.05 9.83
CA TRP A 78 13.82 2.38 9.60
C TRP A 78 15.16 2.36 8.85
N ALA A 79 16.01 1.34 9.14
CA ALA A 79 17.34 1.23 8.55
C ALA A 79 17.77 -0.23 8.36
N GLY A 80 18.79 -0.46 7.54
CA GLY A 80 19.38 -1.77 7.33
C GLY A 80 20.33 -2.24 8.46
N SER A 81 20.56 -1.43 9.49
CA SER A 81 21.38 -1.75 10.67
C SER A 81 20.67 -2.71 11.65
N ALA A 82 21.40 -3.23 12.63
CA ALA A 82 20.87 -4.12 13.65
C ALA A 82 19.61 -3.54 14.30
N GLY A 83 18.60 -4.40 14.53
CA GLY A 83 17.30 -3.96 15.06
C GLY A 83 16.49 -3.09 14.10
N GLY A 84 16.87 -3.02 12.80
CA GLY A 84 16.13 -2.26 11.78
C GLY A 84 16.09 -0.74 12.06
N GLY A 85 16.95 -0.22 12.92
CA GLY A 85 16.88 1.17 13.39
C GLY A 85 15.63 1.48 14.24
N PHE A 86 14.90 0.46 14.68
CA PHE A 86 13.68 0.63 15.49
C PHE A 86 14.03 0.92 16.96
N SER A 87 15.05 0.26 17.52
CA SER A 87 15.52 0.45 18.88
C SER A 87 17.03 0.18 18.95
N ALA A 88 17.69 0.78 19.94
CA ALA A 88 19.06 0.46 20.32
C ALA A 88 19.19 -0.74 21.27
N ALA A 89 18.06 -1.30 21.72
CA ALA A 89 18.05 -2.52 22.54
C ALA A 89 18.47 -3.74 21.69
N ASP A 90 18.86 -4.80 22.36
CA ASP A 90 19.11 -6.08 21.71
C ASP A 90 17.85 -6.55 20.96
N PRO A 91 17.92 -6.83 19.65
CA PRO A 91 16.76 -7.28 18.86
C PRO A 91 16.05 -8.51 19.43
N ASP A 92 16.77 -9.38 20.14
CA ASP A 92 16.21 -10.58 20.80
C ASP A 92 15.29 -10.23 21.98
N THR A 93 15.36 -8.99 22.47
CA THR A 93 14.50 -8.48 23.56
C THR A 93 13.24 -7.76 23.05
N PHE A 94 13.06 -7.62 21.74
CA PHE A 94 11.90 -6.95 21.19
C PHE A 94 10.61 -7.73 21.46
N VAL A 95 9.54 -7.02 21.79
CA VAL A 95 8.20 -7.61 22.00
C VAL A 95 7.69 -8.33 20.75
N ALA A 96 8.06 -7.84 19.58
CA ALA A 96 7.78 -8.49 18.30
C ALA A 96 9.09 -8.50 17.47
N PRO A 97 9.41 -9.62 16.80
CA PRO A 97 10.64 -9.72 16.03
C PRO A 97 10.61 -8.82 14.80
N MET A 98 11.79 -8.39 14.36
CA MET A 98 12.00 -7.78 13.05
C MET A 98 11.83 -8.83 11.94
N ILE A 99 11.39 -8.42 10.76
CA ILE A 99 11.47 -9.28 9.57
C ILE A 99 12.94 -9.32 9.13
N ASP A 100 13.67 -10.37 9.48
CA ASP A 100 15.11 -10.53 9.23
C ASP A 100 15.42 -11.45 8.04
N ARG A 101 14.40 -12.09 7.45
CA ARG A 101 14.53 -13.10 6.39
C ARG A 101 13.71 -12.75 5.16
N GLY A 102 14.03 -13.41 4.06
CA GLY A 102 13.30 -13.31 2.81
C GLY A 102 13.47 -11.98 2.08
N PRO A 103 12.61 -11.73 1.08
CA PRO A 103 12.74 -10.55 0.22
C PRO A 103 12.37 -9.24 0.91
N PHE A 104 11.59 -9.30 1.98
CA PHE A 104 11.08 -8.14 2.72
C PHE A 104 11.86 -7.86 4.03
N ARG A 105 13.02 -8.50 4.23
CA ARG A 105 13.83 -8.28 5.42
C ARG A 105 14.30 -6.82 5.53
N TYR A 106 14.46 -6.32 6.76
CA TYR A 106 14.79 -4.92 7.04
C TYR A 106 16.11 -4.45 6.40
N GLN A 107 17.05 -5.36 6.11
CA GLN A 107 18.28 -5.03 5.38
C GLN A 107 18.04 -4.71 3.89
N LYS A 108 16.86 -5.01 3.36
CA LYS A 108 16.49 -4.73 1.96
C LYS A 108 15.34 -3.74 1.81
N VAL A 109 14.44 -3.74 2.78
CA VAL A 109 13.25 -2.88 2.78
C VAL A 109 13.31 -2.03 4.03
N ASN A 110 13.69 -0.78 3.89
CA ASN A 110 13.78 0.17 5.00
C ASN A 110 13.62 1.61 4.50
N VAL A 111 13.32 2.51 5.44
CA VAL A 111 13.12 3.93 5.15
C VAL A 111 14.38 4.59 4.64
N ALA A 112 15.53 4.35 5.30
CA ALA A 112 16.80 5.01 4.97
C ALA A 112 17.19 4.78 3.50
N ASP A 113 17.17 3.52 3.06
CA ASP A 113 17.47 3.18 1.66
C ASP A 113 16.40 3.72 0.71
N SER A 114 15.13 3.70 1.13
CA SER A 114 14.03 4.22 0.30
C SER A 114 14.16 5.73 0.07
N LEU A 115 14.63 6.49 1.04
CA LEU A 115 14.88 7.93 0.90
C LEU A 115 16.03 8.24 -0.07
N LEU A 116 17.06 7.38 -0.12
CA LEU A 116 18.19 7.58 -1.03
C LEU A 116 17.84 7.32 -2.51
N HIS A 117 16.77 6.57 -2.77
CA HIS A 117 16.40 6.16 -4.12
C HIS A 117 15.18 6.94 -4.62
N ARG A 118 15.39 7.94 -5.49
CA ARG A 118 14.34 8.83 -6.06
C ARG A 118 13.14 8.10 -6.70
N HIS A 119 13.34 6.87 -7.16
CA HIS A 119 12.28 6.04 -7.76
C HIS A 119 11.78 4.94 -6.81
N SER A 120 11.99 5.10 -5.50
CA SER A 120 11.47 4.18 -4.50
C SER A 120 9.93 4.26 -4.43
N LEU A 121 9.32 3.24 -3.82
CA LEU A 121 7.88 3.26 -3.53
C LEU A 121 7.53 4.44 -2.61
N LEU A 122 8.39 4.72 -1.62
CA LEU A 122 8.20 5.83 -0.69
C LEU A 122 8.03 7.17 -1.40
N HIS A 123 8.95 7.52 -2.31
CA HIS A 123 8.84 8.78 -3.06
C HIS A 123 7.57 8.85 -3.92
N ARG A 124 7.19 7.73 -4.56
CA ARG A 124 5.94 7.70 -5.34
C ARG A 124 4.70 7.92 -4.47
N ILE A 125 4.68 7.35 -3.26
CA ILE A 125 3.56 7.55 -2.35
C ILE A 125 3.56 8.97 -1.80
N MET A 126 4.73 9.56 -1.52
CA MET A 126 4.85 10.97 -1.15
C MET A 126 4.27 11.87 -2.26
N ASP A 127 4.62 11.62 -3.52
CA ASP A 127 4.08 12.38 -4.66
C ASP A 127 2.55 12.25 -4.76
N ILE A 128 2.01 11.03 -4.60
CA ILE A 128 0.57 10.79 -4.60
C ILE A 128 -0.12 11.55 -3.45
N ALA A 129 0.45 11.50 -2.25
CA ALA A 129 -0.10 12.19 -1.07
C ALA A 129 -0.06 13.70 -1.24
N ASN A 130 1.05 14.25 -1.76
CA ASN A 130 1.19 15.67 -2.06
C ASN A 130 0.18 16.11 -3.12
N THR A 131 0.08 15.36 -4.22
CA THR A 131 -0.92 15.62 -5.26
C THR A 131 -2.33 15.66 -4.66
N ARG A 132 -2.69 14.68 -3.84
CA ARG A 132 -4.02 14.69 -3.20
C ARG A 132 -4.23 15.92 -2.32
N SER A 133 -3.20 16.41 -1.62
CA SER A 133 -3.32 17.58 -0.76
C SER A 133 -3.60 18.89 -1.54
N GLU A 134 -3.23 18.93 -2.83
CA GLU A 134 -3.54 20.04 -3.73
C GLU A 134 -5.01 20.03 -4.22
N PHE A 135 -5.71 18.91 -4.02
CA PHE A 135 -7.09 18.68 -4.47
C PHE A 135 -8.01 18.27 -3.32
N PRO A 136 -8.34 19.19 -2.39
CA PRO A 136 -9.18 18.90 -1.24
C PRO A 136 -10.60 18.43 -1.65
N GLU A 137 -11.03 18.71 -2.87
CA GLU A 137 -12.31 18.25 -3.43
C GLU A 137 -12.44 16.72 -3.35
N ILE A 138 -11.36 15.98 -3.56
CA ILE A 138 -11.37 14.51 -3.49
C ILE A 138 -11.83 14.02 -2.11
N ALA A 139 -11.57 14.81 -1.04
CA ALA A 139 -11.94 14.41 0.32
C ALA A 139 -13.41 14.73 0.67
N VAL A 140 -13.93 15.86 0.22
CA VAL A 140 -15.18 16.44 0.78
C VAL A 140 -16.25 16.78 -0.26
N ALA A 141 -15.89 16.92 -1.55
CA ALA A 141 -16.87 17.28 -2.57
C ALA A 141 -17.80 16.12 -2.91
N PRO A 142 -19.04 16.42 -3.33
CA PRO A 142 -19.88 15.43 -3.99
C PRO A 142 -19.15 14.79 -5.17
N PHE A 143 -19.34 13.50 -5.35
CA PHE A 143 -18.68 12.78 -6.44
C PHE A 143 -19.67 11.96 -7.27
N ARG A 144 -19.28 11.70 -8.50
CA ARG A 144 -19.97 10.76 -9.38
C ARG A 144 -18.98 9.96 -10.22
N ILE A 145 -19.34 8.74 -10.53
CA ILE A 145 -18.58 7.89 -11.45
C ILE A 145 -18.96 8.30 -12.88
N ILE A 146 -17.94 8.57 -13.69
CA ILE A 146 -18.11 8.85 -15.12
C ILE A 146 -18.03 7.53 -15.88
N SER A 147 -19.04 7.25 -16.70
CA SER A 147 -19.01 6.10 -17.60
C SER A 147 -18.01 6.36 -18.74
N THR A 148 -17.19 5.37 -19.03
CA THR A 148 -16.26 5.39 -20.16
C THR A 148 -16.53 4.19 -21.07
N ASP A 149 -16.07 4.25 -22.31
CA ASP A 149 -16.16 3.15 -23.28
C ASP A 149 -15.20 1.96 -22.93
N ARG A 150 -14.45 2.06 -21.84
CA ARG A 150 -13.46 1.07 -21.40
C ARG A 150 -13.74 0.58 -20.00
N GLN A 151 -14.10 -0.68 -19.85
CA GLN A 151 -14.35 -1.32 -18.54
C GLN A 151 -13.13 -1.29 -17.59
N ALA A 152 -11.91 -1.19 -18.13
CA ALA A 152 -10.69 -1.13 -17.34
C ALA A 152 -10.36 0.27 -16.80
N ILE A 153 -11.16 1.29 -17.12
CA ILE A 153 -10.98 2.66 -16.64
C ILE A 153 -12.04 2.97 -15.58
N LEU A 154 -11.61 3.36 -14.41
CA LEU A 154 -12.46 4.01 -13.42
C LEU A 154 -12.21 5.51 -13.46
N ALA A 155 -13.24 6.28 -13.79
CA ALA A 155 -13.21 7.74 -13.78
C ALA A 155 -14.16 8.26 -12.70
N ILE A 156 -13.64 9.11 -11.79
CA ILE A 156 -14.40 9.70 -10.70
C ILE A 156 -14.29 11.22 -10.82
N CYS A 157 -15.43 11.91 -10.90
CA CYS A 157 -15.52 13.36 -10.90
C CYS A 157 -15.93 13.84 -9.51
N TYR A 158 -15.19 14.79 -8.98
CA TYR A 158 -15.46 15.54 -7.76
C TYR A 158 -15.80 16.97 -8.14
N ASP A 159 -16.93 17.47 -7.69
CA ASP A 159 -17.45 18.77 -8.12
C ASP A 159 -17.91 19.59 -6.91
N ASN A 160 -17.31 20.76 -6.72
CA ASN A 160 -17.65 21.68 -5.62
C ASN A 160 -18.20 23.04 -6.10
N HIS A 161 -18.72 23.11 -7.33
CA HIS A 161 -19.25 24.29 -8.00
C HIS A 161 -18.20 25.31 -8.49
N GLU A 162 -17.03 25.37 -7.88
CA GLU A 162 -15.95 26.28 -8.29
C GLU A 162 -14.94 25.58 -9.20
N ARG A 163 -14.67 24.32 -8.89
CA ARG A 163 -13.71 23.48 -9.61
C ARG A 163 -14.14 22.03 -9.65
N SER A 164 -13.98 21.41 -10.79
CA SER A 164 -14.16 19.97 -10.95
C SER A 164 -12.82 19.28 -11.05
N VAL A 165 -12.63 18.22 -10.27
CA VAL A 165 -11.45 17.35 -10.31
C VAL A 165 -11.88 15.97 -10.84
N ILE A 166 -11.15 15.45 -11.82
CA ILE A 166 -11.43 14.10 -12.35
C ILE A 166 -10.20 13.23 -12.15
N THR A 167 -10.39 12.09 -11.52
CA THR A 167 -9.36 11.06 -11.40
C THR A 167 -9.63 9.94 -12.41
N PHE A 168 -8.58 9.49 -13.10
CA PHE A 168 -8.64 8.38 -14.03
C PHE A 168 -7.69 7.27 -13.56
N LEU A 169 -8.24 6.08 -13.34
CA LEU A 169 -7.50 4.91 -12.87
C LEU A 169 -7.60 3.82 -13.94
N ASN A 170 -6.46 3.44 -14.51
CA ASN A 170 -6.38 2.40 -15.53
C ASN A 170 -5.97 1.07 -14.89
N PHE A 171 -6.90 0.13 -14.78
CA PHE A 171 -6.69 -1.21 -14.22
C PHE A 171 -6.10 -2.21 -15.22
N SER A 172 -5.82 -1.79 -16.45
CA SER A 172 -5.13 -2.64 -17.44
C SER A 172 -3.61 -2.44 -17.38
N GLU A 173 -2.88 -3.39 -17.97
CA GLU A 173 -1.43 -3.29 -18.13
C GLU A 173 -1.03 -2.51 -19.41
N LYS A 174 -1.99 -1.98 -20.16
CA LYS A 174 -1.77 -1.27 -21.43
C LYS A 174 -2.21 0.18 -21.34
N ALA A 175 -1.56 1.04 -22.09
CA ALA A 175 -2.07 2.38 -22.32
C ALA A 175 -3.40 2.32 -23.09
N LEU A 176 -4.43 2.99 -22.59
CA LEU A 176 -5.74 3.01 -23.19
C LEU A 176 -6.09 4.44 -23.63
N ARG A 177 -6.72 4.56 -24.80
CA ARG A 177 -7.49 5.73 -25.19
C ARG A 177 -8.95 5.46 -24.89
N PHE A 178 -9.67 6.44 -24.36
CA PHE A 178 -11.07 6.33 -24.01
C PHE A 178 -11.80 7.65 -24.29
N THR A 179 -13.11 7.57 -24.42
CA THR A 179 -14.03 8.69 -24.60
C THR A 179 -15.13 8.66 -23.55
#